data_da557081b78221e1f8452e7350449255
#
_entry.id   da557081b78221e1f8452e7350449255
#
_cell.length_a   1.000
_cell.length_b   1.000
_cell.length_c   1.000
_cell.angle_alpha   90.00
_cell.angle_beta   90.00
_cell.angle_gamma   90.00
#
_symmetry.space_group_name_H-M   'P 1'
#
loop_
_entity.id
_entity.type
_entity.pdbx_description
1 polymer ?
#
loop_
_entity_poly.entity_id
_entity_poly.type
_entity_poly.pdbx_seq_one_letter_code
_entity_poly.pdbx_strand_id
1 'polypeptide(L)'
;MPTSQPLSSCVWDGTPHGAAAHIRAESIHVTLGNRTLLNGVDVTVSSGSRLAIAGENGRGKTTLLHVLAGVLKPDLGVVSRLGSLALVKQEMAIEGARRVGDLIAEATAPARQALSALDSATVALANGHDASDAYSDALEAATALDAWDAERRVDIALAGLNACADRNRVLSTLSVGQRYRVRLAVALGSTPDLLLLDEPTNHLDAAGLTFLTQRLRDHPGGVALVSHDRALLRDVATSFLDLDPTRDGLPRLYTGGYPGWVEARRRDRLAWEQEHAAQRAHHAELTRAAAEARSRLSQGRWRPDKGTGKHQRATRAAGVVQAFNRRVEDLERHEVSVPEPPMRLSWPTSSTRTGQAILNASGLTVTDRLDSPVSLNVSGSDRMVITGPNGAGKSTLLAVLAQRLAPSTGHLWVGPETRISLLSQEIPDWDHDHPAHIAYETHLARIGRRGRAPSLGSLGLLEAAAARTPVGRMSQGQQRRLHLAMCLAEAPDLLLLDEPTNHLSTSLVNDITTELLNTSCAVVVATHDRQMLTDLAHWPQLHLAPKDLP
;
A
#
# COMPACT_ATOMS: atom_id res chain seq x y z
N MET A 1 -25.61 -13.50 16.27
CA MET A 1 -24.99 -13.92 15.02
C MET A 1 -25.86 -13.42 13.88
N PRO A 2 -25.44 -12.44 13.08
CA PRO A 2 -26.20 -12.07 11.88
C PRO A 2 -25.90 -13.11 10.80
N THR A 3 -26.93 -13.68 10.25
CA THR A 3 -26.92 -14.59 9.11
C THR A 3 -26.27 -13.92 7.91
N SER A 4 -25.05 -14.34 7.59
CA SER A 4 -24.37 -13.96 6.36
C SER A 4 -25.11 -14.58 5.18
N GLN A 5 -25.85 -13.78 4.41
CA GLN A 5 -26.21 -14.16 3.05
C GLN A 5 -24.91 -14.39 2.25
N PRO A 6 -24.84 -15.46 1.43
CA PRO A 6 -23.68 -15.66 0.55
C PRO A 6 -23.64 -14.53 -0.47
N LEU A 7 -22.64 -13.65 -0.35
CA LEU A 7 -22.45 -12.53 -1.23
C LEU A 7 -21.86 -13.00 -2.56
N SER A 8 -22.57 -12.77 -3.64
CA SER A 8 -22.09 -12.92 -5.01
C SER A 8 -20.71 -12.26 -5.18
N SER A 9 -19.89 -12.87 -5.94
CA SER A 9 -18.46 -12.55 -6.09
C SER A 9 -18.12 -11.28 -6.87
N CYS A 10 -19.07 -10.74 -7.60
CA CYS A 10 -19.14 -9.36 -8.07
C CYS A 10 -20.48 -8.82 -7.59
N VAL A 11 -20.47 -7.68 -6.94
CA VAL A 11 -21.71 -6.99 -6.58
C VAL A 11 -22.04 -6.11 -7.78
N TRP A 12 -23.01 -6.55 -8.58
CA TRP A 12 -23.65 -5.73 -9.58
C TRP A 12 -24.93 -5.21 -8.94
N ASP A 13 -25.00 -3.90 -8.71
CA ASP A 13 -26.13 -3.29 -8.04
C ASP A 13 -26.55 -2.00 -8.75
N GLY A 14 -27.85 -1.70 -8.74
CA GLY A 14 -28.41 -0.46 -9.23
C GLY A 14 -28.72 -0.43 -10.74
N THR A 15 -29.52 0.57 -11.10
CA THR A 15 -29.81 0.93 -12.48
C THR A 15 -28.85 2.02 -12.96
N PRO A 16 -28.49 2.05 -14.26
CA PRO A 16 -27.62 3.09 -14.80
C PRO A 16 -28.25 4.49 -14.68
N HIS A 17 -27.45 5.47 -14.25
CA HIS A 17 -27.86 6.87 -14.10
C HIS A 17 -26.90 7.84 -14.79
N GLY A 18 -25.89 7.32 -15.49
CA GLY A 18 -24.93 8.10 -16.27
C GLY A 18 -24.23 9.20 -15.45
N ALA A 19 -24.31 10.44 -15.90
CA ALA A 19 -23.63 11.57 -15.26
C ALA A 19 -24.11 11.89 -13.83
N ALA A 20 -25.32 11.47 -13.44
CA ALA A 20 -25.87 11.69 -12.11
C ALA A 20 -25.40 10.63 -11.10
N ALA A 21 -24.76 9.55 -11.57
CA ALA A 21 -24.29 8.46 -10.71
C ALA A 21 -23.23 8.92 -9.71
N HIS A 22 -23.40 8.53 -8.46
CA HIS A 22 -22.46 8.83 -7.39
C HIS A 22 -22.57 7.87 -6.21
N ILE A 23 -21.47 7.76 -5.47
CA ILE A 23 -21.41 7.23 -4.10
C ILE A 23 -20.96 8.38 -3.21
N ARG A 24 -21.73 8.67 -2.17
CA ARG A 24 -21.37 9.65 -1.15
C ARG A 24 -21.40 8.99 0.20
N ALA A 25 -20.27 8.98 0.86
CA ALA A 25 -20.06 8.47 2.21
C ALA A 25 -19.76 9.64 3.14
N GLU A 26 -20.48 9.74 4.26
CA GLU A 26 -20.38 10.83 5.22
C GLU A 26 -20.15 10.27 6.63
N SER A 27 -19.09 10.76 7.27
CA SER A 27 -18.71 10.44 8.66
C SER A 27 -18.66 8.94 8.93
N ILE A 28 -18.03 8.18 8.04
CA ILE A 28 -18.00 6.73 8.15
C ILE A 28 -17.06 6.27 9.25
N HIS A 29 -17.60 5.48 10.18
CA HIS A 29 -16.84 4.80 11.23
C HIS A 29 -17.05 3.31 11.12
N VAL A 30 -15.95 2.54 11.22
CA VAL A 30 -15.97 1.08 11.25
C VAL A 30 -14.96 0.56 12.25
N THR A 31 -15.43 -0.32 13.14
CA THR A 31 -14.61 -1.00 14.14
C THR A 31 -14.71 -2.51 13.94
N LEU A 32 -13.59 -3.19 13.83
CA LEU A 32 -13.53 -4.65 13.78
C LEU A 32 -12.85 -5.21 15.04
N GLY A 33 -13.61 -5.94 15.83
CA GLY A 33 -13.16 -6.36 17.17
C GLY A 33 -12.92 -5.13 18.05
N ASN A 34 -11.69 -4.96 18.57
CA ASN A 34 -11.31 -3.83 19.42
C ASN A 34 -10.54 -2.75 18.67
N ARG A 35 -10.48 -2.79 17.33
CA ARG A 35 -9.70 -1.87 16.53
C ARG A 35 -10.60 -1.03 15.62
N THR A 36 -10.55 0.29 15.79
CA THR A 36 -11.15 1.24 14.83
C THR A 36 -10.31 1.23 13.56
N LEU A 37 -10.94 0.89 12.42
CA LEU A 37 -10.31 0.86 11.11
C LEU A 37 -10.60 2.14 10.32
N LEU A 38 -11.84 2.62 10.38
CA LEU A 38 -12.24 3.86 9.73
C LEU A 38 -12.77 4.82 10.79
N ASN A 39 -12.32 6.07 10.74
CA ASN A 39 -12.66 7.09 11.71
C ASN A 39 -13.03 8.39 10.99
N GLY A 40 -14.34 8.66 10.84
CA GLY A 40 -14.84 9.91 10.25
C GLY A 40 -14.43 10.08 8.77
N VAL A 41 -14.61 9.04 7.95
CA VAL A 41 -14.27 9.11 6.53
C VAL A 41 -15.39 9.80 5.77
N ASP A 42 -15.04 10.89 5.07
CA ASP A 42 -15.90 11.59 4.11
C ASP A 42 -15.31 11.42 2.70
N VAL A 43 -16.10 10.88 1.77
CA VAL A 43 -15.66 10.70 0.38
C VAL A 43 -16.83 10.65 -0.59
N THR A 44 -16.61 11.23 -1.76
CA THR A 44 -17.57 11.17 -2.88
C THR A 44 -16.86 10.63 -4.12
N VAL A 45 -17.49 9.65 -4.78
CA VAL A 45 -17.09 9.13 -6.08
C VAL A 45 -18.24 9.39 -7.05
N SER A 46 -18.02 10.20 -8.06
CA SER A 46 -19.01 10.56 -9.08
C SER A 46 -18.47 10.26 -10.47
N SER A 47 -19.31 10.40 -11.49
CA SER A 47 -18.89 10.29 -12.89
C SER A 47 -17.62 11.12 -13.15
N GLY A 48 -16.65 10.55 -13.83
CA GLY A 48 -15.33 11.16 -14.08
C GLY A 48 -14.35 11.15 -12.90
N SER A 49 -14.76 10.78 -11.67
CA SER A 49 -13.83 10.64 -10.53
C SER A 49 -12.83 9.51 -10.77
N ARG A 50 -11.58 9.76 -10.41
CA ARG A 50 -10.48 8.76 -10.38
C ARG A 50 -9.83 8.82 -9.00
N LEU A 51 -10.47 8.14 -8.05
CA LEU A 51 -10.09 8.14 -6.65
C LEU A 51 -9.18 6.95 -6.35
N ALA A 52 -7.98 7.20 -5.84
CA ALA A 52 -7.16 6.18 -5.21
C ALA A 52 -7.37 6.20 -3.69
N ILE A 53 -7.53 5.02 -3.08
CA ILE A 53 -7.55 4.86 -1.63
C ILE A 53 -6.15 4.37 -1.22
N ALA A 54 -5.40 5.23 -0.55
CA ALA A 54 -4.04 5.01 -0.10
C ALA A 54 -3.98 4.69 1.40
N GLY A 55 -2.89 4.11 1.84
CA GLY A 55 -2.61 3.80 3.23
C GLY A 55 -1.89 2.47 3.40
N GLU A 56 -1.32 2.24 4.58
CA GLU A 56 -0.65 0.98 4.92
C GLU A 56 -1.62 -0.21 4.96
N ASN A 57 -1.05 -1.42 4.90
CA ASN A 57 -1.85 -2.63 5.03
C ASN A 57 -2.52 -2.69 6.42
N GLY A 58 -3.82 -3.03 6.43
CA GLY A 58 -4.63 -3.05 7.64
C GLY A 58 -5.17 -1.69 8.09
N ARG A 59 -5.08 -0.63 7.27
CA ARG A 59 -5.69 0.69 7.52
C ARG A 59 -7.15 0.81 7.06
N GLY A 60 -7.75 -0.29 6.57
CA GLY A 60 -9.16 -0.32 6.22
C GLY A 60 -9.48 0.02 4.76
N LYS A 61 -8.50 -0.01 3.83
CA LYS A 61 -8.73 0.25 2.39
C LYS A 61 -9.82 -0.64 1.79
N THR A 62 -9.66 -1.95 1.87
CA THR A 62 -10.65 -2.95 1.44
C THR A 62 -11.97 -2.80 2.19
N THR A 63 -11.92 -2.51 3.49
CA THR A 63 -13.10 -2.27 4.32
C THR A 63 -13.90 -1.07 3.80
N LEU A 64 -13.22 0.02 3.45
CA LEU A 64 -13.87 1.20 2.87
C LEU A 64 -14.52 0.87 1.53
N LEU A 65 -13.83 0.15 0.63
CA LEU A 65 -14.45 -0.30 -0.64
C LEU A 65 -15.71 -1.14 -0.37
N HIS A 66 -15.70 -2.02 0.63
CA HIS A 66 -16.87 -2.82 0.99
C HIS A 66 -18.02 -1.96 1.55
N VAL A 67 -17.71 -0.93 2.32
CA VAL A 67 -18.70 0.04 2.80
C VAL A 67 -19.29 0.84 1.64
N LEU A 68 -18.46 1.36 0.74
CA LEU A 68 -18.90 2.08 -0.46
C LEU A 68 -19.77 1.21 -1.36
N ALA A 69 -19.44 -0.07 -1.49
CA ALA A 69 -20.23 -1.03 -2.26
C ALA A 69 -21.51 -1.52 -1.53
N GLY A 70 -21.70 -1.19 -0.24
CA GLY A 70 -22.82 -1.68 0.56
C GLY A 70 -22.72 -3.14 1.01
N VAL A 71 -21.57 -3.74 0.81
CA VAL A 71 -21.27 -5.10 1.28
C VAL A 71 -21.12 -5.14 2.80
N LEU A 72 -20.60 -4.05 3.36
CA LEU A 72 -20.42 -3.86 4.80
C LEU A 72 -21.19 -2.61 5.24
N LYS A 73 -22.01 -2.75 6.28
CA LYS A 73 -22.67 -1.62 6.91
C LYS A 73 -21.70 -0.94 7.89
N PRO A 74 -21.52 0.39 7.84
CA PRO A 74 -20.70 1.09 8.82
C PRO A 74 -21.37 1.12 10.20
N ASP A 75 -20.59 1.27 11.27
CA ASP A 75 -21.09 1.43 12.63
C ASP A 75 -21.77 2.79 12.82
N LEU A 76 -21.17 3.86 12.24
CA LEU A 76 -21.72 5.21 12.20
C LEU A 76 -21.51 5.79 10.80
N GLY A 77 -22.32 6.80 10.47
CA GLY A 77 -22.28 7.48 9.16
C GLY A 77 -23.31 6.94 8.18
N VAL A 78 -23.37 7.55 7.00
CA VAL A 78 -24.34 7.24 5.95
C VAL A 78 -23.64 7.08 4.61
N VAL A 79 -24.07 6.10 3.83
CA VAL A 79 -23.64 5.93 2.43
C VAL A 79 -24.88 6.03 1.53
N SER A 80 -24.90 7.02 0.67
CA SER A 80 -25.89 7.15 -0.41
C SER A 80 -25.27 6.71 -1.73
N ARG A 81 -26.04 6.01 -2.55
CA ARG A 81 -25.61 5.47 -3.84
C ARG A 81 -26.69 5.69 -4.87
N LEU A 82 -26.26 6.14 -6.05
CA LEU A 82 -27.10 6.28 -7.23
C LEU A 82 -26.31 5.82 -8.44
N GLY A 83 -26.88 4.95 -9.25
CA GLY A 83 -26.24 4.40 -10.44
C GLY A 83 -25.83 2.94 -10.32
N SER A 84 -25.44 2.35 -11.44
CA SER A 84 -24.93 0.99 -11.51
C SER A 84 -23.52 0.89 -10.93
N LEU A 85 -23.26 -0.17 -10.15
CA LEU A 85 -22.02 -0.37 -9.43
C LEU A 85 -21.42 -1.74 -9.74
N ALA A 86 -20.09 -1.80 -9.93
CA ALA A 86 -19.35 -3.04 -9.91
C ALA A 86 -18.20 -2.98 -8.88
N LEU A 87 -18.08 -4.02 -8.05
CA LEU A 87 -16.96 -4.22 -7.13
C LEU A 87 -16.18 -5.47 -7.53
N VAL A 88 -14.88 -5.31 -7.82
CA VAL A 88 -13.94 -6.42 -8.02
C VAL A 88 -13.08 -6.59 -6.78
N LYS A 89 -13.27 -7.70 -6.05
CA LYS A 89 -12.54 -8.05 -4.82
C LYS A 89 -11.27 -8.83 -5.13
N GLN A 90 -10.27 -8.70 -4.27
CA GLN A 90 -9.01 -9.44 -4.37
C GLN A 90 -9.20 -10.94 -4.20
N GLU A 91 -9.96 -11.38 -3.20
CA GLU A 91 -10.22 -12.80 -2.92
C GLU A 91 -11.70 -13.14 -3.05
N MET A 92 -11.97 -14.40 -3.37
CA MET A 92 -13.34 -14.87 -3.53
C MET A 92 -13.54 -16.31 -3.10
N ALA A 93 -14.62 -16.52 -2.38
CA ALA A 93 -15.17 -17.85 -2.20
C ALA A 93 -15.57 -18.48 -3.56
N ILE A 94 -15.29 -19.77 -3.73
CA ILE A 94 -15.71 -20.53 -4.90
C ILE A 94 -17.18 -20.90 -4.67
N GLU A 95 -18.08 -20.22 -5.36
CA GLU A 95 -19.50 -20.56 -5.31
C GLU A 95 -19.86 -21.52 -6.47
N GLY A 96 -20.09 -22.78 -6.14
CA GLY A 96 -20.76 -23.76 -6.99
C GLY A 96 -20.16 -23.99 -8.38
N ALA A 97 -21.02 -24.47 -9.28
CA ALA A 97 -20.68 -24.81 -10.67
C ALA A 97 -20.84 -23.62 -11.66
N ARG A 98 -20.69 -22.35 -11.20
CA ARG A 98 -20.82 -21.16 -12.07
C ARG A 98 -19.80 -21.19 -13.20
N ARG A 99 -20.25 -20.77 -14.40
CA ARG A 99 -19.43 -20.68 -15.61
C ARG A 99 -19.02 -19.25 -15.93
N VAL A 100 -18.03 -19.08 -16.78
CA VAL A 100 -17.63 -17.78 -17.30
C VAL A 100 -18.81 -17.07 -17.97
N GLY A 101 -19.61 -17.81 -18.76
CA GLY A 101 -20.81 -17.28 -19.41
C GLY A 101 -21.87 -16.74 -18.44
N ASP A 102 -21.99 -17.31 -17.25
CA ASP A 102 -22.94 -16.84 -16.25
C ASP A 102 -22.57 -15.44 -15.71
N LEU A 103 -21.26 -15.20 -15.52
CA LEU A 103 -20.77 -13.87 -15.12
C LEU A 103 -21.00 -12.83 -16.21
N ILE A 104 -20.74 -13.18 -17.48
CA ILE A 104 -20.96 -12.31 -18.61
C ILE A 104 -22.45 -11.98 -18.71
N ALA A 105 -23.31 -13.02 -18.61
CA ALA A 105 -24.74 -12.87 -18.69
C ALA A 105 -25.33 -11.97 -17.59
N GLU A 106 -24.81 -12.06 -16.37
CA GLU A 106 -25.18 -11.22 -15.23
C GLU A 106 -24.75 -9.76 -15.47
N ALA A 107 -23.50 -9.55 -15.87
CA ALA A 107 -22.96 -8.21 -16.09
C ALA A 107 -23.59 -7.47 -17.29
N THR A 108 -24.02 -8.21 -18.33
CA THR A 108 -24.66 -7.64 -19.52
C THR A 108 -26.19 -7.68 -19.44
N ALA A 109 -26.76 -8.13 -18.32
CA ALA A 109 -28.22 -8.25 -18.17
C ALA A 109 -28.96 -6.93 -18.42
N PRO A 110 -28.54 -5.74 -17.92
CA PRO A 110 -29.23 -4.49 -18.22
C PRO A 110 -29.28 -4.17 -19.72
N ALA A 111 -28.17 -4.36 -20.44
CA ALA A 111 -28.07 -4.13 -21.88
C ALA A 111 -29.01 -5.08 -22.65
N ARG A 112 -29.01 -6.37 -22.30
CA ARG A 112 -29.90 -7.36 -22.93
C ARG A 112 -31.37 -7.10 -22.64
N GLN A 113 -31.69 -6.64 -21.44
CA GLN A 113 -33.07 -6.26 -21.09
C GLN A 113 -33.54 -5.05 -21.91
N ALA A 114 -32.69 -4.02 -22.07
CA ALA A 114 -33.01 -2.85 -22.90
C ALA A 114 -33.24 -3.25 -24.36
N LEU A 115 -32.39 -4.11 -24.94
CA LEU A 115 -32.61 -4.60 -26.31
C LEU A 115 -33.88 -5.43 -26.44
N SER A 116 -34.16 -6.32 -25.48
CA SER A 116 -35.39 -7.11 -25.47
C SER A 116 -36.66 -6.23 -25.34
N ALA A 117 -36.59 -5.18 -24.53
CA ALA A 117 -37.68 -4.20 -24.44
C ALA A 117 -37.87 -3.45 -25.75
N LEU A 118 -36.80 -3.03 -26.41
CA LEU A 118 -36.83 -2.37 -27.72
C LEU A 118 -37.43 -3.28 -28.78
N ASP A 119 -37.04 -4.54 -28.86
CA ASP A 119 -37.58 -5.51 -29.78
C ASP A 119 -39.08 -5.73 -29.53
N SER A 120 -39.49 -5.85 -28.27
CA SER A 120 -40.88 -6.03 -27.88
C SER A 120 -41.74 -4.82 -28.27
N ALA A 121 -41.25 -3.59 -28.02
CA ALA A 121 -41.95 -2.36 -28.42
C ALA A 121 -42.03 -2.20 -29.93
N THR A 122 -40.97 -2.61 -30.67
CA THR A 122 -40.95 -2.60 -32.14
C THR A 122 -42.02 -3.53 -32.70
N VAL A 123 -42.15 -4.74 -32.17
CA VAL A 123 -43.18 -5.72 -32.56
C VAL A 123 -44.59 -5.20 -32.24
N ALA A 124 -44.77 -4.57 -31.08
CA ALA A 124 -46.07 -3.97 -30.72
C ALA A 124 -46.50 -2.88 -31.70
N LEU A 125 -45.58 -1.97 -32.05
CA LEU A 125 -45.82 -0.94 -33.06
C LEU A 125 -46.18 -1.53 -34.45
N ALA A 126 -45.42 -2.55 -34.87
CA ALA A 126 -45.68 -3.24 -36.14
C ALA A 126 -47.06 -3.91 -36.19
N ASN A 127 -47.59 -4.34 -35.06
CA ASN A 127 -48.94 -4.91 -34.90
C ASN A 127 -50.04 -3.86 -34.70
N GLY A 128 -49.72 -2.55 -34.82
CA GLY A 128 -50.68 -1.46 -34.71
C GLY A 128 -51.08 -1.09 -33.27
N HIS A 129 -50.34 -1.53 -32.28
CA HIS A 129 -50.57 -1.10 -30.89
C HIS A 129 -49.88 0.26 -30.63
N ASP A 130 -50.47 1.09 -29.77
CA ASP A 130 -49.80 2.31 -29.33
C ASP A 130 -48.69 1.97 -28.33
N ALA A 131 -47.48 1.90 -28.82
CA ALA A 131 -46.27 1.59 -28.05
C ALA A 131 -45.15 2.63 -28.30
N SER A 132 -45.51 3.83 -28.74
CA SER A 132 -44.53 4.88 -29.10
C SER A 132 -43.66 5.30 -27.91
N ASP A 133 -44.27 5.50 -26.74
CA ASP A 133 -43.52 5.87 -25.52
C ASP A 133 -42.60 4.73 -25.08
N ALA A 134 -43.10 3.47 -25.05
CA ALA A 134 -42.31 2.31 -24.70
C ALA A 134 -41.14 2.08 -25.66
N TYR A 135 -41.29 2.38 -26.95
CA TYR A 135 -40.21 2.33 -27.93
C TYR A 135 -39.18 3.41 -27.66
N SER A 136 -39.61 4.64 -27.41
CA SER A 136 -38.69 5.75 -27.11
C SER A 136 -37.90 5.51 -25.85
N ASP A 137 -38.52 5.07 -24.76
CA ASP A 137 -37.87 4.74 -23.49
C ASP A 137 -36.87 3.59 -23.66
N ALA A 138 -37.26 2.54 -24.37
CA ALA A 138 -36.36 1.37 -24.61
C ALA A 138 -35.19 1.74 -25.52
N LEU A 139 -35.38 2.59 -26.52
CA LEU A 139 -34.31 3.08 -27.39
C LEU A 139 -33.34 3.98 -26.63
N GLU A 140 -33.84 4.87 -25.78
CA GLU A 140 -33.02 5.72 -24.91
C GLU A 140 -32.20 4.86 -23.97
N ALA A 141 -32.81 3.87 -23.30
CA ALA A 141 -32.12 2.94 -22.42
C ALA A 141 -31.04 2.10 -23.16
N ALA A 142 -31.36 1.55 -24.33
CA ALA A 142 -30.43 0.80 -25.14
C ALA A 142 -29.26 1.67 -25.63
N THR A 143 -29.52 2.93 -25.98
CA THR A 143 -28.51 3.89 -26.41
C THR A 143 -27.59 4.30 -25.23
N ALA A 144 -28.20 4.63 -24.09
CA ALA A 144 -27.44 5.01 -22.87
C ALA A 144 -26.49 3.91 -22.40
N LEU A 145 -26.87 2.64 -22.55
CA LEU A 145 -26.08 1.47 -22.19
C LEU A 145 -25.11 1.03 -23.29
N ASP A 146 -25.16 1.64 -24.48
CA ASP A 146 -24.47 1.13 -25.68
C ASP A 146 -24.69 -0.40 -25.80
N ALA A 147 -25.97 -0.79 -25.74
CA ALA A 147 -26.38 -2.17 -25.47
C ALA A 147 -25.98 -3.14 -26.58
N TRP A 148 -25.91 -2.68 -27.83
CA TRP A 148 -25.54 -3.49 -29.00
C TRP A 148 -24.11 -4.02 -28.94
N ASP A 149 -23.19 -3.27 -28.32
CA ASP A 149 -21.77 -3.63 -28.22
C ASP A 149 -21.38 -4.21 -26.83
N ALA A 150 -22.34 -4.42 -25.92
CA ALA A 150 -22.06 -4.82 -24.54
C ALA A 150 -21.27 -6.13 -24.45
N GLU A 151 -21.66 -7.18 -25.18
CA GLU A 151 -20.92 -8.45 -25.18
C GLU A 151 -19.55 -8.33 -25.85
N ARG A 152 -19.47 -7.58 -26.95
CA ARG A 152 -18.21 -7.32 -27.65
C ARG A 152 -17.20 -6.58 -26.78
N ARG A 153 -17.64 -5.59 -25.97
CA ARG A 153 -16.76 -4.91 -25.01
C ARG A 153 -16.18 -5.87 -23.99
N VAL A 154 -16.98 -6.83 -23.49
CA VAL A 154 -16.50 -7.88 -22.58
C VAL A 154 -15.49 -8.80 -23.28
N ASP A 155 -15.75 -9.23 -24.52
CA ASP A 155 -14.82 -10.07 -25.27
C ASP A 155 -13.47 -9.36 -25.53
N ILE A 156 -13.49 -8.07 -25.86
CA ILE A 156 -12.28 -7.23 -25.97
C ILE A 156 -11.53 -7.18 -24.63
N ALA A 157 -12.25 -7.05 -23.52
CA ALA A 157 -11.62 -7.00 -22.20
C ALA A 157 -11.04 -8.37 -21.79
N LEU A 158 -11.72 -9.48 -22.10
CA LEU A 158 -11.19 -10.82 -21.88
C LEU A 158 -9.88 -11.05 -22.67
N ALA A 159 -9.86 -10.66 -23.94
CA ALA A 159 -8.65 -10.74 -24.75
C ALA A 159 -7.53 -9.83 -24.22
N GLY A 160 -7.84 -8.59 -23.88
CA GLY A 160 -6.86 -7.60 -23.39
C GLY A 160 -6.21 -7.97 -22.05
N LEU A 161 -6.90 -8.75 -21.22
CA LEU A 161 -6.37 -9.25 -19.93
C LEU A 161 -5.85 -10.69 -20.03
N ASN A 162 -5.78 -11.29 -21.22
CA ASN A 162 -5.42 -12.69 -21.40
C ASN A 162 -6.22 -13.61 -20.46
N ALA A 163 -7.54 -13.38 -20.39
CA ALA A 163 -8.47 -14.10 -19.55
C ALA A 163 -9.16 -15.23 -20.33
N CYS A 164 -9.72 -16.21 -19.62
CA CYS A 164 -10.43 -17.31 -20.25
C CYS A 164 -11.70 -16.82 -20.97
N ALA A 165 -11.76 -16.97 -22.28
CA ALA A 165 -12.90 -16.59 -23.11
C ALA A 165 -13.93 -17.72 -23.32
N ASP A 166 -13.61 -18.96 -22.91
CA ASP A 166 -14.54 -20.10 -23.00
C ASP A 166 -15.70 -19.92 -22.02
N ARG A 167 -16.85 -19.51 -22.55
CA ARG A 167 -18.08 -19.24 -21.77
C ARG A 167 -18.61 -20.47 -21.03
N ASN A 168 -18.30 -21.68 -21.49
CA ASN A 168 -18.72 -22.93 -20.86
C ASN A 168 -17.80 -23.39 -19.72
N ARG A 169 -16.63 -22.77 -19.59
CA ARG A 169 -15.64 -23.13 -18.58
C ARG A 169 -16.15 -22.84 -17.18
N VAL A 170 -16.10 -23.84 -16.31
CA VAL A 170 -16.51 -23.71 -14.90
C VAL A 170 -15.44 -22.92 -14.13
N LEU A 171 -15.83 -21.90 -13.39
CA LEU A 171 -14.91 -20.98 -12.68
C LEU A 171 -14.02 -21.72 -11.67
N SER A 172 -14.52 -22.76 -11.00
CA SER A 172 -13.74 -23.56 -10.05
C SER A 172 -12.56 -24.32 -10.69
N THR A 173 -12.59 -24.56 -12.02
CA THR A 173 -11.51 -25.24 -12.75
C THR A 173 -10.40 -24.30 -13.18
N LEU A 174 -10.60 -22.99 -13.04
CA LEU A 174 -9.61 -21.96 -13.36
C LEU A 174 -8.68 -21.73 -12.15
N SER A 175 -7.43 -21.36 -12.41
CA SER A 175 -6.53 -20.87 -11.35
C SER A 175 -7.07 -19.60 -10.71
N VAL A 176 -6.60 -19.24 -9.51
CA VAL A 176 -7.00 -18.00 -8.83
C VAL A 176 -6.78 -16.78 -9.74
N GLY A 177 -5.62 -16.68 -10.37
CA GLY A 177 -5.29 -15.57 -11.27
C GLY A 177 -6.16 -15.55 -12.53
N GLN A 178 -6.50 -16.71 -13.11
CA GLN A 178 -7.40 -16.77 -14.26
C GLN A 178 -8.82 -16.32 -13.90
N ARG A 179 -9.34 -16.78 -12.76
CA ARG A 179 -10.65 -16.33 -12.25
C ARG A 179 -10.69 -14.83 -12.03
N TYR A 180 -9.64 -14.29 -11.41
CA TYR A 180 -9.52 -12.86 -11.18
C TYR A 180 -9.57 -12.07 -12.49
N ARG A 181 -8.76 -12.47 -13.50
CA ARG A 181 -8.73 -11.83 -14.82
C ARG A 181 -10.08 -11.86 -15.54
N VAL A 182 -10.80 -12.98 -15.47
CA VAL A 182 -12.16 -13.08 -16.06
C VAL A 182 -13.09 -12.04 -15.43
N ARG A 183 -13.10 -11.91 -14.11
CA ARG A 183 -13.99 -10.96 -13.43
C ARG A 183 -13.62 -9.52 -13.70
N LEU A 184 -12.34 -9.20 -13.65
CA LEU A 184 -11.85 -7.87 -13.98
C LEU A 184 -12.23 -7.51 -15.43
N ALA A 185 -12.09 -8.45 -16.38
CA ALA A 185 -12.48 -8.26 -17.76
C ALA A 185 -13.99 -8.00 -17.90
N VAL A 186 -14.80 -8.79 -17.23
CA VAL A 186 -16.27 -8.62 -17.23
C VAL A 186 -16.67 -7.27 -16.62
N ALA A 187 -16.05 -6.87 -15.50
CA ALA A 187 -16.30 -5.56 -14.88
C ALA A 187 -15.90 -4.37 -15.77
N LEU A 188 -14.75 -4.47 -16.44
CA LEU A 188 -14.30 -3.42 -17.37
C LEU A 188 -15.15 -3.36 -18.65
N GLY A 189 -15.61 -4.52 -19.15
CA GLY A 189 -16.40 -4.61 -20.37
C GLY A 189 -17.86 -4.20 -20.21
N SER A 190 -18.43 -4.38 -19.01
CA SER A 190 -19.82 -3.98 -18.70
C SER A 190 -19.99 -2.49 -18.49
N THR A 191 -18.91 -1.72 -18.31
CA THR A 191 -18.90 -0.26 -18.16
C THR A 191 -19.94 0.27 -17.17
N PRO A 192 -19.91 -0.14 -15.89
CA PRO A 192 -20.83 0.37 -14.87
C PRO A 192 -20.60 1.87 -14.62
N ASP A 193 -21.62 2.59 -14.10
CA ASP A 193 -21.44 3.99 -13.72
C ASP A 193 -20.35 4.20 -12.65
N LEU A 194 -20.20 3.21 -11.76
CA LEU A 194 -19.26 3.27 -10.65
C LEU A 194 -18.49 1.95 -10.56
N LEU A 195 -17.18 2.04 -10.64
CA LEU A 195 -16.26 0.89 -10.61
C LEU A 195 -15.36 0.95 -9.39
N LEU A 196 -15.48 -0.05 -8.51
CA LEU A 196 -14.65 -0.20 -7.32
C LEU A 196 -13.70 -1.38 -7.50
N LEU A 197 -12.39 -1.14 -7.33
CA LEU A 197 -11.35 -2.13 -7.61
C LEU A 197 -10.43 -2.29 -6.39
N ASP A 198 -10.28 -3.54 -5.92
CA ASP A 198 -9.33 -3.89 -4.86
C ASP A 198 -8.15 -4.66 -5.45
N GLU A 199 -6.96 -4.01 -5.47
CA GLU A 199 -5.69 -4.53 -6.00
C GLU A 199 -5.81 -5.08 -7.44
N PRO A 200 -6.28 -4.28 -8.43
CA PRO A 200 -6.58 -4.76 -9.77
C PRO A 200 -5.34 -5.18 -10.58
N THR A 201 -4.16 -4.87 -10.10
CA THR A 201 -2.88 -5.20 -10.76
C THR A 201 -2.39 -6.60 -10.49
N ASN A 202 -2.94 -7.27 -9.47
CA ASN A 202 -2.55 -8.62 -9.11
C ASN A 202 -2.85 -9.61 -10.25
N HIS A 203 -1.90 -10.50 -10.53
CA HIS A 203 -2.00 -11.54 -11.58
C HIS A 203 -2.06 -11.04 -13.02
N LEU A 204 -1.74 -9.76 -13.29
CA LEU A 204 -1.61 -9.20 -14.62
C LEU A 204 -0.15 -9.17 -15.07
N ASP A 205 0.06 -9.43 -16.36
CA ASP A 205 1.32 -9.20 -17.04
C ASP A 205 1.43 -7.73 -17.53
N ALA A 206 2.56 -7.36 -18.12
CA ALA A 206 2.79 -6.00 -18.59
C ALA A 206 1.76 -5.53 -19.63
N ALA A 207 1.30 -6.42 -20.51
CA ALA A 207 0.29 -6.11 -21.52
C ALA A 207 -1.08 -5.89 -20.85
N GLY A 208 -1.47 -6.76 -19.92
CA GLY A 208 -2.69 -6.63 -19.12
C GLY A 208 -2.71 -5.35 -18.28
N LEU A 209 -1.57 -4.98 -17.67
CA LEU A 209 -1.43 -3.72 -16.93
C LEU A 209 -1.60 -2.49 -17.83
N THR A 210 -1.04 -2.51 -19.03
CA THR A 210 -1.20 -1.43 -20.01
C THR A 210 -2.68 -1.31 -20.44
N PHE A 211 -3.32 -2.43 -20.75
CA PHE A 211 -4.73 -2.48 -21.10
C PHE A 211 -5.61 -1.96 -19.95
N LEU A 212 -5.40 -2.44 -18.72
CA LEU A 212 -6.11 -1.98 -17.53
C LEU A 212 -5.98 -0.47 -17.36
N THR A 213 -4.75 0.05 -17.41
CA THR A 213 -4.46 1.48 -17.25
C THR A 213 -5.27 2.31 -18.26
N GLN A 214 -5.26 1.92 -19.54
CA GLN A 214 -6.00 2.62 -20.58
C GLN A 214 -7.52 2.58 -20.33
N ARG A 215 -8.06 1.39 -20.00
CA ARG A 215 -9.50 1.23 -19.71
C ARG A 215 -9.97 2.04 -18.52
N LEU A 216 -9.17 2.15 -17.45
CA LEU A 216 -9.50 2.96 -16.29
C LEU A 216 -9.42 4.46 -16.57
N ARG A 217 -8.51 4.91 -17.42
CA ARG A 217 -8.45 6.31 -17.88
C ARG A 217 -9.66 6.68 -18.71
N ASP A 218 -10.05 5.82 -19.64
CA ASP A 218 -11.15 6.06 -20.59
C ASP A 218 -12.53 5.72 -20.03
N HIS A 219 -12.61 5.19 -18.82
CA HIS A 219 -13.89 4.80 -18.21
C HIS A 219 -14.83 6.02 -18.07
N PRO A 220 -16.04 5.99 -18.59
CA PRO A 220 -16.95 7.16 -18.57
C PRO A 220 -17.44 7.50 -17.16
N GLY A 221 -17.62 6.49 -16.32
CA GLY A 221 -18.12 6.61 -14.96
C GLY A 221 -17.05 6.96 -13.92
N GLY A 222 -17.41 6.84 -12.64
CA GLY A 222 -16.51 7.02 -11.50
C GLY A 222 -15.71 5.77 -11.20
N VAL A 223 -14.44 5.93 -10.86
CA VAL A 223 -13.54 4.84 -10.45
C VAL A 223 -12.98 5.12 -9.07
N ALA A 224 -13.09 4.16 -8.15
CA ALA A 224 -12.32 4.15 -6.92
C ALA A 224 -11.48 2.86 -6.85
N LEU A 225 -10.20 3.00 -6.58
CA LEU A 225 -9.27 1.87 -6.59
C LEU A 225 -8.32 1.86 -5.39
N VAL A 226 -8.02 0.67 -4.92
CA VAL A 226 -6.91 0.36 -4.02
C VAL A 226 -5.84 -0.30 -4.85
N SER A 227 -4.62 0.21 -4.86
CA SER A 227 -3.49 -0.45 -5.51
C SER A 227 -2.16 -0.08 -4.89
N HIS A 228 -1.20 -0.98 -4.98
CA HIS A 228 0.20 -0.75 -4.66
C HIS A 228 1.05 -0.43 -5.90
N ASP A 229 0.50 -0.57 -7.12
CA ASP A 229 1.18 -0.19 -8.37
C ASP A 229 1.22 1.33 -8.54
N ARG A 230 2.38 1.92 -8.25
CA ARG A 230 2.60 3.37 -8.32
C ARG A 230 2.43 3.93 -9.73
N ALA A 231 2.75 3.16 -10.76
CA ALA A 231 2.58 3.57 -12.15
C ALA A 231 1.09 3.68 -12.50
N LEU A 232 0.28 2.67 -12.10
CA LEU A 232 -1.18 2.73 -12.28
C LEU A 232 -1.77 3.93 -11.53
N LEU A 233 -1.37 4.14 -10.27
CA LEU A 233 -1.85 5.27 -9.45
C LEU A 233 -1.49 6.61 -10.09
N ARG A 234 -0.26 6.77 -10.59
CA ARG A 234 0.20 7.99 -11.28
C ARG A 234 -0.58 8.24 -12.56
N ASP A 235 -0.83 7.18 -13.34
CA ASP A 235 -1.39 7.30 -14.69
C ASP A 235 -2.92 7.45 -14.68
N VAL A 236 -3.60 7.00 -13.61
CA VAL A 236 -5.08 6.97 -13.52
C VAL A 236 -5.62 7.93 -12.47
N ALA A 237 -5.07 7.94 -11.25
CA ALA A 237 -5.69 8.64 -10.13
C ALA A 237 -5.51 10.17 -10.20
N THR A 238 -6.61 10.90 -10.04
CA THR A 238 -6.62 12.38 -9.95
C THR A 238 -6.76 12.87 -8.51
N SER A 239 -7.28 12.02 -7.63
CA SER A 239 -7.44 12.29 -6.19
C SER A 239 -7.06 11.07 -5.35
N PHE A 240 -6.60 11.33 -4.13
CA PHE A 240 -6.11 10.32 -3.19
C PHE A 240 -6.77 10.50 -1.84
N LEU A 241 -7.50 9.49 -1.36
CA LEU A 241 -7.94 9.42 0.02
C LEU A 241 -6.91 8.62 0.82
N ASP A 242 -6.18 9.30 1.67
CA ASP A 242 -5.13 8.70 2.51
C ASP A 242 -5.70 8.33 3.89
N LEU A 243 -5.63 7.04 4.22
CA LEU A 243 -6.09 6.47 5.49
C LEU A 243 -4.94 6.30 6.51
N ASP A 244 -3.72 6.69 6.17
CA ASP A 244 -2.61 6.63 7.12
C ASP A 244 -2.80 7.66 8.25
N PRO A 245 -2.13 7.44 9.39
CA PRO A 245 -2.24 8.35 10.52
C PRO A 245 -1.90 9.79 10.15
N THR A 246 -2.73 10.69 10.62
CA THR A 246 -2.56 12.14 10.50
C THR A 246 -2.47 12.77 11.90
N ARG A 247 -2.10 14.04 11.95
CA ARG A 247 -2.00 14.80 13.20
C ARG A 247 -3.30 14.80 14.02
N ASP A 248 -4.44 14.86 13.35
CA ASP A 248 -5.77 14.91 13.96
C ASP A 248 -6.50 13.55 13.97
N GLY A 249 -5.86 12.50 13.45
CA GLY A 249 -6.43 11.15 13.37
C GLY A 249 -7.53 10.97 12.34
N LEU A 250 -7.72 11.96 11.44
CA LEU A 250 -8.75 11.92 10.39
C LEU A 250 -8.12 11.59 9.02
N PRO A 251 -8.82 10.86 8.17
CA PRO A 251 -8.39 10.64 6.78
C PRO A 251 -8.25 11.95 6.01
N ARG A 252 -7.35 11.99 5.04
CA ARG A 252 -7.10 13.18 4.21
C ARG A 252 -7.37 12.90 2.75
N LEU A 253 -8.12 13.81 2.12
CA LEU A 253 -8.33 13.81 0.67
C LEU A 253 -7.35 14.79 0.01
N TYR A 254 -6.54 14.30 -0.90
CA TYR A 254 -5.59 15.08 -1.68
C TYR A 254 -6.00 15.10 -3.15
N THR A 255 -5.81 16.23 -3.80
CA THR A 255 -6.03 16.44 -5.24
C THR A 255 -4.71 16.75 -5.95
N GLY A 256 -4.72 16.78 -7.29
CA GLY A 256 -3.52 17.06 -8.07
C GLY A 256 -2.73 15.82 -8.49
N GLY A 257 -3.40 14.67 -8.50
CA GLY A 257 -2.81 13.41 -8.94
C GLY A 257 -1.72 12.87 -8.01
N TYR A 258 -0.98 11.88 -8.49
CA TYR A 258 0.05 11.21 -7.72
C TYR A 258 1.17 12.17 -7.21
N PRO A 259 1.76 13.05 -8.05
CA PRO A 259 2.77 13.99 -7.57
C PRO A 259 2.24 14.96 -6.50
N GLY A 260 1.01 15.47 -6.70
CA GLY A 260 0.34 16.37 -5.75
C GLY A 260 0.12 15.70 -4.38
N TRP A 261 -0.32 14.44 -4.39
CA TRP A 261 -0.47 13.64 -3.17
C TRP A 261 0.85 13.45 -2.42
N VAL A 262 1.91 13.02 -3.12
CA VAL A 262 3.23 12.78 -2.51
C VAL A 262 3.77 14.05 -1.85
N GLU A 263 3.70 15.20 -2.55
CA GLU A 263 4.22 16.47 -2.06
C GLU A 263 3.36 17.04 -0.90
N ALA A 264 2.03 16.97 -1.01
CA ALA A 264 1.14 17.44 0.05
C ALA A 264 1.31 16.61 1.32
N ARG A 265 1.38 15.28 1.19
CA ARG A 265 1.64 14.38 2.32
C ARG A 265 2.99 14.68 2.99
N ARG A 266 4.03 14.94 2.19
CA ARG A 266 5.34 15.33 2.71
C ARG A 266 5.28 16.62 3.52
N ARG A 267 4.58 17.63 3.03
CA ARG A 267 4.39 18.91 3.73
C ARG A 267 3.61 18.74 5.02
N ASP A 268 2.50 18.00 5.00
CA ASP A 268 1.67 17.74 6.18
C ASP A 268 2.48 17.00 7.26
N ARG A 269 3.29 16.04 6.87
CA ARG A 269 4.17 15.30 7.77
C ARG A 269 5.25 16.21 8.39
N LEU A 270 5.90 17.05 7.60
CA LEU A 270 6.91 17.99 8.09
C LEU A 270 6.30 18.97 9.09
N ALA A 271 5.10 19.50 8.81
CA ALA A 271 4.39 20.38 9.72
C ALA A 271 4.04 19.66 11.03
N TRP A 272 3.59 18.41 10.97
CA TRP A 272 3.30 17.58 12.14
C TRP A 272 4.55 17.33 12.99
N GLU A 273 5.66 16.95 12.39
CA GLU A 273 6.93 16.72 13.08
C GLU A 273 7.45 17.98 13.77
N GLN A 274 7.35 19.14 13.11
CA GLN A 274 7.74 20.45 13.67
C GLN A 274 6.87 20.83 14.87
N GLU A 275 5.55 20.68 14.75
CA GLU A 275 4.63 21.02 15.83
C GLU A 275 4.80 20.10 17.04
N HIS A 276 4.92 18.77 16.81
CA HIS A 276 5.18 17.82 17.88
C HIS A 276 6.51 18.11 18.59
N ALA A 277 7.58 18.40 17.82
CA ALA A 277 8.88 18.76 18.39
C ALA A 277 8.80 20.06 19.21
N ALA A 278 8.07 21.07 18.73
CA ALA A 278 7.87 22.34 19.46
C ALA A 278 7.10 22.12 20.77
N GLN A 279 6.01 21.34 20.75
CA GLN A 279 5.24 21.02 21.97
C GLN A 279 6.09 20.23 22.96
N ARG A 280 6.87 19.25 22.51
CA ARG A 280 7.80 18.50 23.38
C ARG A 280 8.88 19.39 24.00
N ALA A 281 9.46 20.29 23.22
CA ALA A 281 10.48 21.22 23.73
C ALA A 281 9.90 22.15 24.81
N HIS A 282 8.70 22.69 24.54
CA HIS A 282 8.00 23.54 25.49
C HIS A 282 7.62 22.78 26.78
N HIS A 283 7.07 21.58 26.67
CA HIS A 283 6.76 20.71 27.80
C HIS A 283 8.02 20.37 28.63
N ALA A 284 9.14 20.08 27.96
CA ALA A 284 10.43 19.80 28.61
C ALA A 284 10.97 21.05 29.36
N GLU A 285 10.75 22.24 28.81
CA GLU A 285 11.09 23.51 29.48
C GLU A 285 10.25 23.74 30.74
N LEU A 286 8.93 23.56 30.65
CA LEU A 286 8.02 23.67 31.80
C LEU A 286 8.35 22.62 32.87
N THR A 287 8.67 21.40 32.49
CA THR A 287 9.08 20.33 33.41
C THR A 287 10.37 20.68 34.14
N ARG A 288 11.38 21.24 33.44
CA ARG A 288 12.61 21.74 34.09
C ARG A 288 12.32 22.87 35.05
N ALA A 289 11.52 23.84 34.62
CA ALA A 289 11.14 25.00 35.47
C ALA A 289 10.38 24.56 36.73
N ALA A 290 9.49 23.57 36.64
CA ALA A 290 8.80 22.98 37.78
C ALA A 290 9.76 22.22 38.72
N ALA A 291 10.69 21.43 38.16
CA ALA A 291 11.72 20.70 38.92
C ALA A 291 12.67 21.67 39.68
N GLU A 292 13.12 22.75 39.03
CA GLU A 292 13.93 23.78 39.67
C GLU A 292 13.17 24.49 40.79
N ALA A 293 11.89 24.83 40.59
CA ALA A 293 11.05 25.41 41.61
C ALA A 293 10.88 24.48 42.83
N ARG A 294 10.69 23.17 42.56
CA ARG A 294 10.64 22.13 43.60
C ARG A 294 11.95 22.01 44.36
N SER A 295 13.09 22.05 43.66
CA SER A 295 14.42 22.01 44.26
C SER A 295 14.66 23.24 45.18
N ARG A 296 14.25 24.44 44.76
CA ARG A 296 14.32 25.66 45.58
C ARG A 296 13.45 25.57 46.84
N LEU A 297 12.26 24.93 46.74
CA LEU A 297 11.41 24.66 47.89
C LEU A 297 12.06 23.67 48.88
N SER A 298 12.73 22.62 48.37
CA SER A 298 13.39 21.62 49.20
C SER A 298 14.70 22.09 49.82
N GLN A 299 15.49 22.92 49.09
CA GLN A 299 16.74 23.53 49.60
C GLN A 299 16.48 24.70 50.57
N GLY A 300 15.31 25.31 50.54
CA GLY A 300 14.82 26.31 51.50
C GLY A 300 14.58 25.75 52.89
N ARG A 301 14.95 24.51 53.19
CA ARG A 301 14.94 23.85 54.49
C ARG A 301 16.12 24.34 55.31
N TRP A 302 15.98 25.38 55.82
CA TRP A 302 16.28 26.24 56.88
C TRP A 302 17.46 25.89 57.80
N ARG A 303 18.44 26.80 57.80
CA ARG A 303 19.28 27.06 58.98
C ARG A 303 18.56 28.11 59.85
N PRO A 304 18.36 27.86 61.15
CA PRO A 304 17.77 28.88 62.04
C PRO A 304 18.76 30.00 62.31
N ASP A 305 18.53 31.16 61.72
CA ASP A 305 19.26 32.37 62.07
C ASP A 305 18.44 33.23 63.07
N LYS A 306 19.09 33.60 64.15
CA LYS A 306 18.48 34.34 65.24
C LYS A 306 18.42 35.82 64.88
N GLY A 307 17.26 36.34 64.51
CA GLY A 307 17.02 37.77 64.43
C GLY A 307 16.19 38.26 63.25
N THR A 308 15.10 38.93 63.59
CA THR A 308 14.28 39.90 62.83
C THR A 308 13.67 39.51 61.52
N GLY A 309 12.35 39.51 61.44
CA GLY A 309 11.60 39.51 60.20
C GLY A 309 10.64 38.33 59.90
N LYS A 310 9.83 37.92 60.92
CA LYS A 310 8.81 36.84 60.71
C LYS A 310 7.83 37.12 59.56
N HIS A 311 7.44 38.36 59.32
CA HIS A 311 6.50 38.73 58.24
C HIS A 311 7.11 38.71 56.86
N GLN A 312 8.34 39.15 56.64
CA GLN A 312 9.00 39.12 55.34
C GLN A 312 9.34 37.66 54.86
N ARG A 313 9.58 36.76 55.82
CA ARG A 313 9.87 35.35 55.54
C ARG A 313 8.63 34.57 55.11
N ALA A 314 7.49 34.82 55.77
CA ALA A 314 6.21 34.22 55.42
C ALA A 314 5.76 34.63 54.00
N THR A 315 5.95 35.90 53.63
CA THR A 315 5.59 36.45 52.32
C THR A 315 6.50 35.88 51.20
N ARG A 316 7.80 35.72 51.46
CA ARG A 316 8.74 35.08 50.49
C ARG A 316 8.46 33.58 50.30
N ALA A 317 8.15 32.84 51.36
CA ALA A 317 7.79 31.43 51.29
C ALA A 317 6.47 31.23 50.52
N ALA A 318 5.47 32.07 50.78
CA ALA A 318 4.20 32.07 50.05
C ALA A 318 4.40 32.34 48.53
N GLY A 319 5.28 33.32 48.19
CA GLY A 319 5.60 33.63 46.79
C GLY A 319 6.29 32.47 46.02
N VAL A 320 7.18 31.73 46.70
CA VAL A 320 7.84 30.55 46.10
C VAL A 320 6.86 29.42 45.90
N VAL A 321 5.97 29.14 46.84
CA VAL A 321 4.91 28.14 46.71
C VAL A 321 3.94 28.52 45.59
N GLN A 322 3.54 29.79 45.53
CA GLN A 322 2.64 30.29 44.49
C GLN A 322 3.28 30.19 43.08
N ALA A 323 4.57 30.51 42.97
CA ALA A 323 5.32 30.33 41.70
C ALA A 323 5.46 28.86 41.29
N PHE A 324 5.61 27.95 42.24
CA PHE A 324 5.61 26.53 41.99
C PHE A 324 4.25 26.03 41.47
N ASN A 325 3.17 26.39 42.19
CA ASN A 325 1.83 25.99 41.80
C ASN A 325 1.46 26.50 40.41
N ARG A 326 1.78 27.76 40.07
CA ARG A 326 1.59 28.28 38.70
C ARG A 326 2.33 27.47 37.67
N ARG A 327 3.57 27.07 37.92
CA ARG A 327 4.35 26.26 36.97
C ARG A 327 3.80 24.83 36.81
N VAL A 328 3.24 24.27 37.88
CA VAL A 328 2.54 22.96 37.81
C VAL A 328 1.24 23.12 37.02
N GLU A 329 0.45 24.17 37.27
CA GLU A 329 -0.75 24.46 36.48
C GLU A 329 -0.43 24.73 35.00
N ASP A 330 0.66 25.45 34.70
CA ASP A 330 1.11 25.69 33.34
C ASP A 330 1.55 24.36 32.67
N LEU A 331 2.23 23.47 33.40
CA LEU A 331 2.60 22.14 32.90
C LEU A 331 1.37 21.28 32.61
N GLU A 332 0.36 21.28 33.49
CA GLU A 332 -0.89 20.53 33.31
C GLU A 332 -1.73 21.07 32.14
N ARG A 333 -1.71 22.40 31.90
CA ARG A 333 -2.41 23.01 30.75
C ARG A 333 -1.71 22.79 29.41
N HIS A 334 -0.41 22.51 29.41
CA HIS A 334 0.41 22.36 28.21
C HIS A 334 0.84 20.91 28.01
N GLU A 335 -0.10 19.97 28.13
CA GLU A 335 0.11 18.59 27.71
C GLU A 335 0.43 18.52 26.22
N VAL A 336 1.30 17.59 25.82
CA VAL A 336 1.58 17.31 24.40
C VAL A 336 0.34 16.69 23.80
N SER A 337 -0.49 17.50 23.16
CA SER A 337 -1.77 17.07 22.56
C SER A 337 -1.60 16.49 21.16
N VAL A 338 -0.51 16.85 20.46
CA VAL A 338 -0.21 16.32 19.13
C VAL A 338 0.39 14.93 19.28
N PRO A 339 -0.21 13.88 18.66
CA PRO A 339 0.30 12.54 18.73
C PRO A 339 1.71 12.45 18.12
N GLU A 340 2.49 11.46 18.54
CA GLU A 340 3.82 11.23 18.00
C GLU A 340 3.70 10.84 16.51
N PRO A 341 4.41 11.57 15.61
CA PRO A 341 4.39 11.22 14.19
C PRO A 341 5.01 9.84 13.96
N PRO A 342 4.55 9.08 12.95
CA PRO A 342 5.16 7.81 12.58
C PRO A 342 6.66 7.98 12.34
N MET A 343 7.47 7.02 12.74
CA MET A 343 8.91 7.07 12.53
C MET A 343 9.24 7.13 11.04
N ARG A 344 10.29 7.89 10.68
CA ARG A 344 10.85 7.88 9.33
C ARG A 344 11.77 6.68 9.15
N LEU A 345 11.82 6.16 7.93
CA LEU A 345 12.88 5.25 7.53
C LEU A 345 14.23 5.93 7.76
N SER A 346 15.04 5.32 8.61
CA SER A 346 16.41 5.73 8.84
C SER A 346 17.35 4.77 8.14
N TRP A 347 18.02 5.26 7.08
CA TRP A 347 18.95 4.43 6.34
C TRP A 347 20.35 4.55 6.94
N PRO A 348 20.97 3.45 7.41
CA PRO A 348 22.30 3.50 8.00
C PRO A 348 23.36 3.90 6.97
N THR A 349 24.30 4.75 7.37
CA THR A 349 25.44 5.09 6.52
C THR A 349 26.37 3.88 6.36
N SER A 350 26.73 3.56 5.12
CA SER A 350 27.75 2.57 4.81
C SER A 350 29.14 3.20 4.79
N SER A 351 30.15 2.44 5.20
CA SER A 351 31.57 2.87 5.14
C SER A 351 32.29 2.40 3.88
N THR A 352 31.56 1.91 2.89
CA THR A 352 32.14 1.35 1.65
C THR A 352 32.87 2.43 0.84
N ARG A 353 34.11 2.14 0.43
CA ARG A 353 34.89 3.06 -0.40
C ARG A 353 34.47 2.95 -1.85
N THR A 354 34.22 4.11 -2.48
CA THR A 354 33.90 4.18 -3.90
C THR A 354 34.99 3.54 -4.75
N GLY A 355 34.62 2.69 -5.71
CA GLY A 355 35.54 2.01 -6.63
C GLY A 355 36.26 0.79 -6.04
N GLN A 356 36.07 0.44 -4.78
CA GLN A 356 36.60 -0.81 -4.22
C GLN A 356 35.88 -2.00 -4.86
N ALA A 357 36.62 -2.95 -5.44
CA ALA A 357 36.02 -4.17 -6.00
C ALA A 357 35.30 -4.97 -4.90
N ILE A 358 34.01 -5.21 -5.09
CA ILE A 358 33.15 -5.95 -4.16
C ILE A 358 32.98 -7.40 -4.63
N LEU A 359 32.56 -7.58 -5.88
CA LEU A 359 32.42 -8.91 -6.48
C LEU A 359 32.69 -8.89 -7.99
N ASN A 360 33.11 -10.04 -8.48
CA ASN A 360 33.27 -10.33 -9.90
C ASN A 360 32.62 -11.67 -10.19
N ALA A 361 31.70 -11.66 -11.13
CA ALA A 361 30.99 -12.84 -11.61
C ALA A 361 31.32 -13.06 -13.08
N SER A 362 31.72 -14.27 -13.45
CA SER A 362 32.07 -14.64 -14.82
C SER A 362 31.36 -15.92 -15.23
N GLY A 363 30.49 -15.83 -16.25
CA GLY A 363 29.82 -16.95 -16.86
C GLY A 363 28.94 -17.78 -15.89
N LEU A 364 28.30 -17.14 -14.92
CA LEU A 364 27.47 -17.82 -13.93
C LEU A 364 26.24 -18.43 -14.57
N THR A 365 26.03 -19.73 -14.33
CA THR A 365 24.77 -20.43 -14.63
C THR A 365 24.32 -21.26 -13.44
N VAL A 366 23.02 -21.57 -13.39
CA VAL A 366 22.44 -22.52 -12.42
C VAL A 366 21.47 -23.41 -13.18
N THR A 367 21.72 -24.72 -13.19
CA THR A 367 20.92 -25.71 -13.90
C THR A 367 19.44 -25.53 -13.57
N ASP A 368 18.60 -25.55 -14.59
CA ASP A 368 17.14 -25.39 -14.51
C ASP A 368 16.61 -24.05 -13.95
N ARG A 369 17.50 -23.10 -13.59
CA ARG A 369 17.09 -21.83 -12.96
C ARG A 369 17.68 -20.59 -13.60
N LEU A 370 18.93 -20.65 -14.10
CA LEU A 370 19.62 -19.55 -14.79
C LEU A 370 20.44 -20.17 -15.92
N ASP A 371 19.80 -20.34 -17.09
CA ASP A 371 20.38 -21.10 -18.20
C ASP A 371 21.35 -20.25 -19.02
N SER A 372 21.12 -18.94 -19.14
CA SER A 372 22.02 -18.02 -19.84
C SER A 372 23.22 -17.63 -18.97
N PRO A 373 24.47 -17.73 -19.45
CA PRO A 373 25.64 -17.33 -18.72
C PRO A 373 25.64 -15.82 -18.38
N VAL A 374 25.79 -15.47 -17.11
CA VAL A 374 25.80 -14.09 -16.64
C VAL A 374 27.19 -13.70 -16.17
N SER A 375 27.68 -12.55 -16.66
CA SER A 375 28.92 -11.95 -16.19
C SER A 375 28.66 -10.51 -15.76
N LEU A 376 29.13 -10.13 -14.58
CA LEU A 376 29.00 -8.77 -14.05
C LEU A 376 30.09 -8.46 -13.01
N ASN A 377 30.41 -7.18 -12.89
CA ASN A 377 31.32 -6.66 -11.86
C ASN A 377 30.56 -5.65 -11.01
N VAL A 378 30.80 -5.66 -9.71
CA VAL A 378 30.23 -4.67 -8.78
C VAL A 378 31.35 -4.12 -7.92
N SER A 379 31.45 -2.80 -7.90
CA SER A 379 32.40 -2.04 -7.07
C SER A 379 31.65 -1.20 -6.03
N GLY A 380 32.37 -0.66 -5.08
CA GLY A 380 31.77 0.21 -4.05
C GLY A 380 31.05 1.42 -4.68
N SER A 381 29.84 1.65 -4.22
CA SER A 381 28.88 2.64 -4.73
C SER A 381 28.28 2.37 -6.12
N ASP A 382 28.57 1.22 -6.74
CA ASP A 382 27.90 0.83 -7.99
C ASP A 382 26.41 0.57 -7.77
N ARG A 383 25.66 0.83 -8.81
CA ARG A 383 24.20 0.67 -8.85
C ARG A 383 23.81 -0.09 -10.10
N MET A 384 22.92 -1.06 -9.96
CA MET A 384 22.47 -1.87 -11.08
C MET A 384 21.02 -2.30 -10.90
N VAL A 385 20.28 -2.37 -11.99
CA VAL A 385 18.94 -2.96 -12.04
C VAL A 385 18.99 -4.26 -12.85
N ILE A 386 18.42 -5.32 -12.32
CA ILE A 386 18.21 -6.59 -13.03
C ILE A 386 16.75 -6.65 -13.47
N THR A 387 16.55 -6.78 -14.78
CA THR A 387 15.22 -6.89 -15.40
C THR A 387 15.08 -8.23 -16.12
N GLY A 388 13.85 -8.61 -16.43
CA GLY A 388 13.54 -9.84 -17.16
C GLY A 388 12.19 -10.43 -16.75
N PRO A 389 11.61 -11.34 -17.55
CA PRO A 389 10.32 -11.96 -17.27
C PRO A 389 10.35 -12.82 -16.00
N ASN A 390 9.16 -13.21 -15.53
CA ASN A 390 9.06 -14.15 -14.41
C ASN A 390 9.68 -15.49 -14.82
N GLY A 391 10.48 -16.08 -13.92
CA GLY A 391 11.22 -17.31 -14.19
C GLY A 391 12.56 -17.13 -14.93
N ALA A 392 12.97 -15.92 -15.32
CA ALA A 392 14.25 -15.66 -15.99
C ALA A 392 15.49 -15.84 -15.09
N GLY A 393 15.33 -16.22 -13.81
CA GLY A 393 16.44 -16.47 -12.91
C GLY A 393 16.93 -15.28 -12.09
N LYS A 394 16.17 -14.16 -12.02
CA LYS A 394 16.56 -12.96 -11.24
C LYS A 394 16.88 -13.29 -9.78
N SER A 395 15.96 -13.94 -9.07
CA SER A 395 16.15 -14.33 -7.66
C SER A 395 17.28 -15.35 -7.51
N THR A 396 17.45 -16.25 -8.47
CA THR A 396 18.54 -17.23 -8.50
C THR A 396 19.89 -16.52 -8.64
N LEU A 397 20.01 -15.55 -9.55
CA LEU A 397 21.22 -14.76 -9.69
C LEU A 397 21.56 -14.01 -8.40
N LEU A 398 20.58 -13.32 -7.79
CA LEU A 398 20.80 -12.64 -6.50
C LEU A 398 21.22 -13.60 -5.39
N ALA A 399 20.64 -14.82 -5.34
CA ALA A 399 21.03 -15.84 -4.36
C ALA A 399 22.49 -16.33 -4.59
N VAL A 400 22.93 -16.46 -5.85
CA VAL A 400 24.34 -16.79 -6.17
C VAL A 400 25.26 -15.66 -5.74
N LEU A 401 24.93 -14.40 -6.08
CA LEU A 401 25.74 -13.22 -5.68
C LEU A 401 25.83 -13.06 -4.16
N ALA A 402 24.77 -13.43 -3.43
CA ALA A 402 24.74 -13.46 -1.96
C ALA A 402 25.43 -14.69 -1.36
N GLN A 403 26.04 -15.55 -2.18
CA GLN A 403 26.69 -16.81 -1.75
C GLN A 403 25.73 -17.79 -1.02
N ARG A 404 24.41 -17.65 -1.23
CA ARG A 404 23.39 -18.57 -0.67
C ARG A 404 23.15 -19.79 -1.56
N LEU A 405 23.58 -19.71 -2.83
CA LEU A 405 23.47 -20.77 -3.83
C LEU A 405 24.79 -20.87 -4.59
N ALA A 406 25.32 -22.08 -4.75
CA ALA A 406 26.49 -22.28 -5.58
C ALA A 406 26.09 -22.28 -7.08
N PRO A 407 26.86 -21.64 -7.97
CA PRO A 407 26.62 -21.71 -9.41
C PRO A 407 26.95 -23.12 -9.92
N SER A 408 26.23 -23.56 -10.98
CA SER A 408 26.52 -24.81 -11.66
C SER A 408 27.77 -24.69 -12.56
N THR A 409 27.93 -23.53 -13.21
CA THR A 409 29.13 -23.19 -13.99
C THR A 409 29.50 -21.73 -13.75
N GLY A 410 30.70 -21.36 -14.18
CA GLY A 410 31.23 -20.01 -13.98
C GLY A 410 31.96 -19.85 -12.66
N HIS A 411 32.38 -18.63 -12.40
CA HIS A 411 33.16 -18.30 -11.21
C HIS A 411 32.64 -17.02 -10.56
N LEU A 412 32.49 -17.05 -9.23
CA LEU A 412 32.14 -15.88 -8.42
C LEU A 412 33.30 -15.60 -7.45
N TRP A 413 33.91 -14.43 -7.59
CA TRP A 413 34.85 -13.90 -6.63
C TRP A 413 34.17 -12.81 -5.78
N VAL A 414 34.34 -12.85 -4.49
CA VAL A 414 33.86 -11.85 -3.54
C VAL A 414 35.06 -11.33 -2.75
N GLY A 415 35.13 -10.03 -2.60
CA GLY A 415 36.20 -9.35 -1.88
C GLY A 415 36.31 -9.84 -0.42
N PRO A 416 37.50 -9.96 0.14
CA PRO A 416 37.68 -10.30 1.55
C PRO A 416 36.98 -9.25 2.42
N GLU A 417 36.31 -9.69 3.50
CA GLU A 417 35.59 -8.87 4.47
C GLU A 417 34.35 -8.12 3.87
N THR A 418 33.95 -8.40 2.63
CA THR A 418 32.76 -7.82 2.02
C THR A 418 31.50 -8.37 2.69
N ARG A 419 30.64 -7.45 3.15
CA ARG A 419 29.33 -7.79 3.72
C ARG A 419 28.27 -7.65 2.63
N ILE A 420 27.63 -8.75 2.29
CA ILE A 420 26.55 -8.79 1.32
C ILE A 420 25.25 -9.12 2.05
N SER A 421 24.26 -8.23 1.95
CA SER A 421 22.92 -8.47 2.48
C SER A 421 21.95 -8.69 1.34
N LEU A 422 21.07 -9.69 1.47
CA LEU A 422 20.04 -10.02 0.49
C LEU A 422 18.64 -9.91 1.12
N LEU A 423 17.85 -8.96 0.66
CA LEU A 423 16.42 -8.94 0.84
C LEU A 423 15.79 -9.88 -0.20
N SER A 424 15.62 -11.15 0.15
CA SER A 424 15.04 -12.17 -0.74
C SER A 424 13.54 -11.97 -0.89
N GLN A 425 12.95 -12.46 -1.99
CA GLN A 425 11.50 -12.42 -2.22
C GLN A 425 10.76 -13.24 -1.14
N GLU A 426 11.27 -14.42 -0.81
CA GLU A 426 10.77 -15.25 0.28
C GLU A 426 11.28 -14.73 1.62
N ILE A 427 10.39 -14.80 2.61
CA ILE A 427 10.73 -14.43 3.98
C ILE A 427 11.61 -15.54 4.56
N PRO A 428 12.72 -15.21 5.25
CA PRO A 428 13.53 -16.21 5.94
C PRO A 428 12.72 -17.03 6.95
N ASP A 429 13.10 -18.27 7.11
CA ASP A 429 12.51 -19.15 8.14
C ASP A 429 12.97 -18.65 9.53
N TRP A 430 12.07 -17.95 10.19
CA TRP A 430 12.28 -17.44 11.54
C TRP A 430 11.51 -18.29 12.54
N ASP A 431 11.94 -18.27 13.79
CA ASP A 431 11.13 -18.81 14.87
C ASP A 431 9.83 -18.00 15.01
N HIS A 432 8.72 -18.64 14.67
CA HIS A 432 7.40 -18.02 14.60
C HIS A 432 6.86 -17.55 15.95
N ASP A 433 7.33 -18.11 17.04
CA ASP A 433 6.84 -17.81 18.40
C ASP A 433 7.55 -16.62 19.03
N HIS A 434 8.74 -16.26 18.52
CA HIS A 434 9.49 -15.14 19.06
C HIS A 434 8.96 -13.78 18.58
N PRO A 435 8.88 -12.78 19.49
CA PRO A 435 8.61 -11.39 19.09
C PRO A 435 9.64 -10.86 18.10
N ALA A 436 9.21 -9.97 17.19
CA ALA A 436 10.06 -9.42 16.13
C ALA A 436 11.37 -8.78 16.66
N HIS A 437 11.32 -8.06 17.80
CA HIS A 437 12.53 -7.47 18.40
C HIS A 437 13.51 -8.52 18.88
N ILE A 438 13.05 -9.68 19.40
CA ILE A 438 13.92 -10.80 19.80
C ILE A 438 14.55 -11.46 18.55
N ALA A 439 13.75 -11.68 17.49
CA ALA A 439 14.28 -12.20 16.22
C ALA A 439 15.37 -11.28 15.64
N TYR A 440 15.17 -9.96 15.70
CA TYR A 440 16.15 -8.95 15.29
C TYR A 440 17.43 -9.01 16.14
N GLU A 441 17.34 -9.01 17.47
CA GLU A 441 18.49 -9.09 18.38
C GLU A 441 19.25 -10.41 18.22
N THR A 442 18.55 -11.52 18.01
CA THR A 442 19.16 -12.84 17.73
C THR A 442 19.94 -12.80 16.42
N HIS A 443 19.37 -12.18 15.37
CA HIS A 443 20.07 -11.97 14.11
C HIS A 443 21.36 -11.16 14.30
N LEU A 444 21.28 -10.03 15.03
CA LEU A 444 22.45 -9.18 15.33
C LEU A 444 23.53 -9.92 16.13
N ALA A 445 23.14 -10.77 17.07
CA ALA A 445 24.08 -11.59 17.83
C ALA A 445 24.79 -12.58 16.91
N ARG A 446 24.08 -13.24 15.99
CA ARG A 446 24.64 -14.20 15.04
C ARG A 446 25.68 -13.59 14.11
N ILE A 447 25.47 -12.34 13.67
CA ILE A 447 26.41 -11.63 12.78
C ILE A 447 27.48 -10.80 13.53
N GLY A 448 27.52 -10.88 14.88
CA GLY A 448 28.51 -10.17 15.71
C GLY A 448 28.33 -8.65 15.76
N ARG A 449 27.10 -8.13 15.50
CA ARG A 449 26.82 -6.69 15.49
C ARG A 449 25.96 -6.20 16.67
N ARG A 450 25.71 -7.05 17.66
CA ARG A 450 24.96 -6.67 18.85
C ARG A 450 25.60 -5.46 19.56
N GLY A 451 24.79 -4.44 19.84
CA GLY A 451 25.25 -3.18 20.45
C GLY A 451 25.99 -2.21 19.51
N ARG A 452 26.22 -2.59 18.23
CA ARG A 452 26.82 -1.73 17.20
C ARG A 452 25.85 -1.36 16.08
N ALA A 453 24.78 -2.13 15.90
CA ALA A 453 23.73 -1.87 14.92
C ALA A 453 22.68 -0.91 15.51
N PRO A 454 21.95 -0.16 14.67
CA PRO A 454 20.81 0.62 15.12
C PRO A 454 19.75 -0.27 15.77
N SER A 455 18.99 0.26 16.72
CA SER A 455 17.85 -0.47 17.28
C SER A 455 16.75 -0.64 16.24
N LEU A 456 15.93 -1.70 16.36
CA LEU A 456 14.80 -1.93 15.45
C LEU A 456 13.86 -0.71 15.38
N GLY A 457 13.60 -0.06 16.52
CA GLY A 457 12.78 1.15 16.58
C GLY A 457 13.41 2.33 15.86
N SER A 458 14.74 2.53 15.95
CA SER A 458 15.41 3.69 15.32
C SER A 458 15.47 3.60 13.79
N LEU A 459 15.27 2.43 13.21
CA LEU A 459 15.18 2.25 11.74
C LEU A 459 13.86 2.77 11.16
N GLY A 460 12.83 2.99 11.98
CA GLY A 460 11.55 3.52 11.53
C GLY A 460 10.73 2.57 10.65
N LEU A 461 11.05 1.27 10.66
CA LEU A 461 10.39 0.26 9.83
C LEU A 461 9.23 -0.43 10.53
N LEU A 462 9.26 -0.53 11.85
CA LEU A 462 8.24 -1.21 12.65
C LEU A 462 7.82 -0.36 13.85
N GLU A 463 6.51 -0.21 14.03
CA GLU A 463 5.93 0.40 15.23
C GLU A 463 6.23 -0.46 16.48
N ALA A 464 6.27 0.15 17.66
CA ALA A 464 6.58 -0.54 18.92
C ALA A 464 5.64 -1.72 19.22
N ALA A 465 4.36 -1.61 18.85
CA ALA A 465 3.38 -2.70 18.98
C ALA A 465 3.73 -3.88 18.06
N ALA A 466 4.07 -3.61 16.80
CA ALA A 466 4.47 -4.63 15.84
C ALA A 466 5.79 -5.30 16.23
N ALA A 467 6.75 -4.54 16.78
CA ALA A 467 8.02 -5.08 17.28
C ALA A 467 7.85 -6.09 18.43
N ARG A 468 6.76 -6.01 19.20
CA ARG A 468 6.42 -6.96 20.29
C ARG A 468 5.57 -8.14 19.83
N THR A 469 5.07 -8.10 18.58
CA THR A 469 4.24 -9.17 18.03
C THR A 469 5.10 -10.38 17.66
N PRO A 470 4.70 -11.63 17.97
CA PRO A 470 5.35 -12.82 17.47
C PRO A 470 5.41 -12.83 15.94
N VAL A 471 6.56 -13.23 15.37
CA VAL A 471 6.79 -13.15 13.91
C VAL A 471 5.75 -13.92 13.12
N GLY A 472 5.29 -15.08 13.62
CA GLY A 472 4.25 -15.87 12.97
C GLY A 472 2.85 -15.21 12.96
N ARG A 473 2.64 -14.17 13.77
CA ARG A 473 1.38 -13.39 13.80
C ARG A 473 1.48 -12.06 13.06
N MET A 474 2.64 -11.72 12.55
CA MET A 474 2.85 -10.50 11.76
C MET A 474 2.25 -10.66 10.36
N SER A 475 1.74 -9.56 9.81
CA SER A 475 1.39 -9.52 8.39
C SER A 475 2.63 -9.68 7.51
N GLN A 476 2.45 -10.16 6.26
CA GLN A 476 3.57 -10.28 5.31
C GLN A 476 4.34 -8.96 5.14
N GLY A 477 3.64 -7.82 5.09
CA GLY A 477 4.27 -6.51 5.03
C GLY A 477 5.12 -6.19 6.27
N GLN A 478 4.66 -6.54 7.46
CA GLN A 478 5.45 -6.38 8.71
C GLN A 478 6.66 -7.29 8.73
N GLN A 479 6.54 -8.55 8.32
CA GLN A 479 7.66 -9.48 8.18
C GLN A 479 8.67 -8.97 7.15
N ARG A 480 8.20 -8.41 6.01
CA ARG A 480 9.06 -7.81 4.99
C ARG A 480 9.85 -6.61 5.52
N ARG A 481 9.21 -5.75 6.34
CA ARG A 481 9.87 -4.63 7.02
C ARG A 481 10.90 -5.10 8.04
N LEU A 482 10.62 -6.17 8.78
CA LEU A 482 11.59 -6.79 9.69
C LEU A 482 12.80 -7.33 8.93
N HIS A 483 12.59 -8.00 7.79
CA HIS A 483 13.67 -8.50 6.95
C HIS A 483 14.55 -7.36 6.41
N LEU A 484 13.92 -6.29 5.91
CA LEU A 484 14.65 -5.09 5.48
C LEU A 484 15.44 -4.46 6.63
N ALA A 485 14.86 -4.39 7.84
CA ALA A 485 15.55 -3.89 9.02
C ALA A 485 16.80 -4.71 9.35
N MET A 486 16.74 -6.03 9.25
CA MET A 486 17.88 -6.92 9.44
C MET A 486 18.95 -6.68 8.37
N CYS A 487 18.59 -6.58 7.09
CA CYS A 487 19.52 -6.29 6.01
C CYS A 487 20.25 -4.94 6.23
N LEU A 488 19.52 -3.89 6.61
CA LEU A 488 20.10 -2.58 6.88
C LEU A 488 21.02 -2.58 8.12
N ALA A 489 20.65 -3.34 9.15
CA ALA A 489 21.44 -3.45 10.38
C ALA A 489 22.79 -4.16 10.18
N GLU A 490 22.92 -4.97 9.14
CA GLU A 490 24.19 -5.58 8.73
C GLU A 490 25.20 -4.51 8.26
N ALA A 491 24.75 -3.30 7.91
CA ALA A 491 25.52 -2.23 7.25
C ALA A 491 26.34 -2.81 6.08
N PRO A 492 25.64 -3.28 5.03
CA PRO A 492 26.28 -4.01 3.93
C PRO A 492 27.17 -3.10 3.07
N ASP A 493 28.18 -3.70 2.47
CA ASP A 493 28.96 -3.10 1.39
C ASP A 493 28.25 -3.26 0.05
N LEU A 494 27.46 -4.35 -0.09
CA LEU A 494 26.54 -4.62 -1.20
C LEU A 494 25.16 -5.03 -0.69
N LEU A 495 24.14 -4.28 -1.08
CA LEU A 495 22.75 -4.58 -0.80
C LEU A 495 22.08 -5.16 -2.05
N LEU A 496 21.62 -6.38 -1.96
CA LEU A 496 20.86 -7.07 -3.01
C LEU A 496 19.39 -7.05 -2.63
N LEU A 497 18.54 -6.55 -3.54
CA LEU A 497 17.10 -6.40 -3.32
C LEU A 497 16.32 -7.18 -4.36
N ASP A 498 15.56 -8.18 -3.92
CA ASP A 498 14.68 -8.97 -4.77
C ASP A 498 13.23 -8.53 -4.56
N GLU A 499 12.67 -7.86 -5.57
CA GLU A 499 11.31 -7.30 -5.55
C GLU A 499 11.02 -6.50 -4.27
N PRO A 500 11.78 -5.43 -3.99
CA PRO A 500 11.69 -4.72 -2.71
C PRO A 500 10.35 -4.01 -2.48
N THR A 501 9.54 -3.84 -3.51
CA THR A 501 8.25 -3.15 -3.45
C THR A 501 7.10 -4.04 -3.00
N ASN A 502 7.25 -5.37 -3.08
CA ASN A 502 6.19 -6.31 -2.76
C ASN A 502 5.79 -6.24 -1.28
N HIS A 503 4.48 -6.20 -1.03
CA HIS A 503 3.87 -6.17 0.31
C HIS A 503 4.19 -4.92 1.16
N LEU A 504 4.83 -3.91 0.59
CA LEU A 504 5.10 -2.63 1.25
C LEU A 504 4.08 -1.57 0.84
N SER A 505 3.82 -0.61 1.71
CA SER A 505 2.96 0.54 1.37
C SER A 505 3.65 1.44 0.36
N THR A 506 2.85 2.10 -0.49
CA THR A 506 3.35 3.04 -1.50
C THR A 506 4.27 4.12 -0.91
N SER A 507 3.95 4.60 0.30
CA SER A 507 4.78 5.59 1.01
C SER A 507 6.16 5.05 1.37
N LEU A 508 6.22 3.84 1.96
CA LEU A 508 7.51 3.23 2.32
C LEU A 508 8.34 2.88 1.08
N VAL A 509 7.69 2.46 -0.01
CA VAL A 509 8.38 2.22 -1.28
C VAL A 509 9.00 3.51 -1.83
N ASN A 510 8.32 4.65 -1.72
CA ASN A 510 8.88 5.96 -2.11
C ASN A 510 10.06 6.34 -1.23
N ASP A 511 9.97 6.13 0.09
CA ASP A 511 11.07 6.39 1.03
C ASP A 511 12.28 5.49 0.70
N ILE A 512 12.07 4.18 0.48
CA ILE A 512 13.13 3.24 0.06
C ILE A 512 13.76 3.70 -1.26
N THR A 513 12.96 4.05 -2.27
CA THR A 513 13.46 4.51 -3.56
C THR A 513 14.35 5.75 -3.40
N THR A 514 13.93 6.70 -2.56
CA THR A 514 14.70 7.92 -2.26
C THR A 514 16.02 7.59 -1.58
N GLU A 515 16.02 6.68 -0.60
CA GLU A 515 17.22 6.26 0.10
C GLU A 515 18.18 5.45 -0.81
N LEU A 516 17.65 4.62 -1.70
CA LEU A 516 18.47 3.91 -2.70
C LEU A 516 19.22 4.86 -3.64
N LEU A 517 18.61 5.99 -4.00
CA LEU A 517 19.28 7.02 -4.81
C LEU A 517 20.42 7.73 -4.07
N ASN A 518 20.34 7.82 -2.75
CA ASN A 518 21.27 8.59 -1.91
C ASN A 518 22.31 7.74 -1.16
N THR A 519 22.10 6.42 -1.04
CA THR A 519 23.00 5.55 -0.28
C THR A 519 24.42 5.50 -0.87
N SER A 520 25.42 5.28 -0.03
CA SER A 520 26.82 5.09 -0.44
C SER A 520 27.19 3.62 -0.66
N CYS A 521 26.38 2.66 -0.21
CA CYS A 521 26.65 1.24 -0.47
C CYS A 521 26.37 0.88 -1.93
N ALA A 522 27.01 -0.17 -2.44
CA ALA A 522 26.64 -0.74 -3.72
C ALA A 522 25.26 -1.39 -3.66
N VAL A 523 24.46 -1.23 -4.71
CA VAL A 523 23.08 -1.72 -4.74
C VAL A 523 22.78 -2.45 -6.05
N VAL A 524 22.20 -3.65 -5.94
CA VAL A 524 21.63 -4.37 -7.08
C VAL A 524 20.17 -4.65 -6.78
N VAL A 525 19.27 -4.17 -7.64
CA VAL A 525 17.82 -4.31 -7.50
C VAL A 525 17.28 -5.18 -8.62
N ALA A 526 16.63 -6.29 -8.29
CA ALA A 526 15.79 -7.02 -9.23
C ALA A 526 14.34 -6.60 -9.02
N THR A 527 13.69 -6.04 -10.04
CA THR A 527 12.29 -5.61 -9.95
C THR A 527 11.59 -5.60 -11.29
N HIS A 528 10.26 -5.71 -11.23
CA HIS A 528 9.35 -5.47 -12.34
C HIS A 528 8.43 -4.27 -12.07
N ASP A 529 8.58 -3.57 -10.94
CA ASP A 529 7.83 -2.35 -10.62
C ASP A 529 8.14 -1.25 -11.64
N ARG A 530 7.14 -0.90 -12.46
CA ARG A 530 7.26 0.07 -13.56
C ARG A 530 7.71 1.45 -13.08
N GLN A 531 7.24 1.88 -11.90
CA GLN A 531 7.62 3.18 -11.35
C GLN A 531 9.06 3.14 -10.83
N MET A 532 9.46 2.09 -10.13
CA MET A 532 10.85 1.95 -9.67
C MET A 532 11.82 1.88 -10.84
N LEU A 533 11.48 1.18 -11.93
CA LEU A 533 12.27 1.17 -13.16
C LEU A 533 12.40 2.56 -13.78
N THR A 534 11.34 3.38 -13.71
CA THR A 534 11.39 4.77 -14.16
C THR A 534 12.26 5.64 -13.26
N ASP A 535 12.10 5.51 -11.93
CA ASP A 535 12.88 6.26 -10.94
C ASP A 535 14.38 5.93 -11.01
N LEU A 536 14.71 4.66 -11.33
CA LEU A 536 16.07 4.14 -11.46
C LEU A 536 16.57 4.07 -12.93
N ALA A 537 15.92 4.72 -13.88
CA ALA A 537 16.21 4.61 -15.33
C ALA A 537 17.66 4.97 -15.70
N HIS A 538 18.33 5.78 -14.88
CA HIS A 538 19.74 6.16 -15.07
C HIS A 538 20.75 5.12 -14.55
N TRP A 539 20.29 4.06 -13.87
CA TRP A 539 21.16 2.97 -13.43
C TRP A 539 21.45 2.00 -14.58
N PRO A 540 22.66 1.42 -14.66
CA PRO A 540 22.95 0.32 -15.57
C PRO A 540 21.93 -0.82 -15.40
N GLN A 541 21.46 -1.35 -16.53
CA GLN A 541 20.46 -2.43 -16.54
C GLN A 541 21.07 -3.73 -17.09
N LEU A 542 20.88 -4.82 -16.35
CA LEU A 542 21.15 -6.17 -16.80
C LEU A 542 19.82 -6.85 -17.13
N HIS A 543 19.59 -7.16 -18.41
CA HIS A 543 18.39 -7.85 -18.84
C HIS A 543 18.65 -9.37 -18.91
N LEU A 544 17.88 -10.14 -18.16
CA LEU A 544 17.90 -11.61 -18.25
C LEU A 544 16.88 -12.07 -19.29
N ALA A 545 17.35 -12.86 -20.27
CA ALA A 545 16.49 -13.45 -21.29
C ALA A 545 15.46 -14.41 -20.67
N PRO A 546 14.28 -14.57 -21.30
CA PRO A 546 13.36 -15.61 -20.89
C PRO A 546 14.03 -16.98 -20.99
N LYS A 547 13.60 -17.91 -20.13
CA LYS A 547 14.01 -19.31 -20.25
C LYS A 547 13.52 -19.82 -21.60
N ASP A 548 14.42 -20.35 -22.43
CA ASP A 548 14.03 -21.09 -23.63
C ASP A 548 13.19 -22.29 -23.17
N LEU A 549 11.89 -22.23 -23.41
CA LEU A 549 11.01 -23.38 -23.21
C LEU A 549 11.34 -24.43 -24.28
N PRO A 550 11.59 -25.68 -23.90
CA PRO A 550 11.86 -26.78 -24.86
C PRO A 550 10.70 -27.04 -25.78
#